data_3ee1748ddb27ec27338f42aabdeff99b
#
_entry.id   3ee1748ddb27ec27338f42aabdeff99b
#
_cell.length_a   1.000
_cell.length_b   1.000
_cell.length_c   1.000
_cell.angle_alpha   90.00
_cell.angle_beta   90.00
_cell.angle_gamma   90.00
#
_symmetry.space_group_name_H-M   'P 1'
#
loop_
_entity.id
_entity.type
_entity.pdbx_description
1 polymer ?
#
loop_
_entity_poly.entity_id
_entity_poly.type
_entity_poly.pdbx_seq_one_letter_code
_entity_poly.pdbx_strand_id
1 'polypeptide(L)'
;MISLTTNACIVWKRLILMIACIGAIIFGTSVSHAAYIAPPSTIGEAVVLIDADTKEILFAKNPDKWMHPASTTKMVTLLTALELKGTQLDELATISSYATSMEESNLGVRVGDQITLEGVLEGMMVASGNDAAVVVAENVSGSVENFAKDMNRVAAKAGAKNSVFLNPHGLTQMGHHSTARDLAMIAAYGMKYQMFRDKVANDYYKVPYQNRTPETIRTTNHFIRNKYPGAN
;
A
#
# COMPACT_ATOMS: atom_id res chain seq x y z
N MET A 1 -15.81 38.81 73.55
CA MET A 1 -16.58 39.16 72.30
C MET A 1 -15.58 39.45 71.15
N ILE A 2 -14.58 38.60 70.86
CA ILE A 2 -13.51 38.83 69.84
C ILE A 2 -13.23 37.58 68.99
N SER A 3 -14.07 36.55 68.99
CA SER A 3 -13.73 35.31 68.28
C SER A 3 -14.52 35.06 66.97
N LEU A 4 -15.55 35.84 66.65
CA LEU A 4 -16.42 35.55 65.47
C LEU A 4 -16.00 36.31 64.19
N THR A 5 -15.26 37.40 64.29
CA THR A 5 -14.89 38.20 63.13
C THR A 5 -13.67 37.66 62.38
N THR A 6 -12.77 36.94 63.04
CA THR A 6 -11.55 36.39 62.43
C THR A 6 -11.86 35.16 61.52
N ASN A 7 -12.83 34.35 61.92
CA ASN A 7 -13.21 33.18 61.12
C ASN A 7 -13.97 33.56 59.81
N ALA A 8 -14.82 34.59 59.87
CA ALA A 8 -15.50 35.09 58.69
C ALA A 8 -14.51 35.60 57.64
N CYS A 9 -13.51 36.36 58.04
CA CYS A 9 -12.47 36.90 57.15
C CYS A 9 -11.64 35.79 56.45
N ILE A 10 -11.34 34.69 57.15
CA ILE A 10 -10.58 33.56 56.61
C ILE A 10 -11.45 32.78 55.59
N VAL A 11 -12.73 32.58 55.89
CA VAL A 11 -13.67 31.91 54.96
C VAL A 11 -13.84 32.73 53.67
N TRP A 12 -14.00 34.03 53.76
CA TRP A 12 -14.13 34.92 52.59
C TRP A 12 -12.87 34.94 51.73
N LYS A 13 -11.65 34.96 52.31
CA LYS A 13 -10.40 34.88 51.57
C LYS A 13 -10.23 33.54 50.84
N ARG A 14 -10.67 32.44 51.46
CA ARG A 14 -10.62 31.10 50.78
C ARG A 14 -11.62 31.01 49.66
N LEU A 15 -12.81 31.59 49.79
CA LEU A 15 -13.82 31.62 48.75
C LEU A 15 -13.39 32.47 47.55
N ILE A 16 -12.79 33.64 47.76
CA ILE A 16 -12.22 34.48 46.72
C ILE A 16 -11.07 33.76 46.00
N LEU A 17 -10.22 33.06 46.73
CA LEU A 17 -9.10 32.29 46.15
C LEU A 17 -9.62 31.13 45.27
N MET A 18 -10.64 30.41 45.72
CA MET A 18 -11.30 29.35 44.94
C MET A 18 -11.94 29.89 43.66
N ILE A 19 -12.64 31.00 43.72
CA ILE A 19 -13.26 31.64 42.56
C ILE A 19 -12.21 32.12 41.57
N ALA A 20 -11.10 32.69 42.04
CA ALA A 20 -9.96 33.07 41.20
C ALA A 20 -9.30 31.87 40.51
N CYS A 21 -9.12 30.74 41.19
CA CYS A 21 -8.58 29.51 40.63
C CYS A 21 -9.54 28.90 39.57
N ILE A 22 -10.83 28.90 39.82
CA ILE A 22 -11.85 28.42 38.86
C ILE A 22 -11.88 29.32 37.62
N GLY A 23 -11.81 30.65 37.80
CA GLY A 23 -11.71 31.62 36.72
C GLY A 23 -10.45 31.42 35.85
N ALA A 24 -9.30 31.14 36.45
CA ALA A 24 -8.04 30.86 35.73
C ALA A 24 -8.10 29.56 34.91
N ILE A 25 -8.84 28.54 35.36
CA ILE A 25 -9.02 27.28 34.61
C ILE A 25 -9.94 27.49 33.40
N ILE A 26 -10.96 28.33 33.51
CA ILE A 26 -11.92 28.60 32.43
C ILE A 26 -11.32 29.49 31.32
N PHE A 27 -10.41 30.42 31.66
CA PHE A 27 -9.76 31.29 30.67
C PHE A 27 -8.48 30.73 30.04
N GLY A 28 -7.99 29.58 30.54
CA GLY A 28 -6.72 28.96 30.10
C GLY A 28 -6.83 28.01 28.91
N THR A 29 -8.01 27.65 28.45
CA THR A 29 -8.16 26.77 27.28
C THR A 29 -8.08 27.58 25.98
N SER A 30 -6.86 27.85 25.52
CA SER A 30 -6.64 28.25 24.15
C SER A 30 -7.08 27.09 23.25
N VAL A 31 -8.28 27.16 22.69
CA VAL A 31 -8.72 26.27 21.62
C VAL A 31 -7.84 26.61 20.42
N SER A 32 -6.77 25.83 20.24
CA SER A 32 -6.00 25.89 19.00
C SER A 32 -6.92 25.46 17.86
N HIS A 33 -7.41 26.42 17.11
CA HIS A 33 -8.09 26.14 15.84
C HIS A 33 -6.98 25.71 14.88
N ALA A 34 -6.87 24.40 14.66
CA ALA A 34 -6.10 23.91 13.53
C ALA A 34 -6.66 24.58 12.28
N ALA A 35 -5.81 25.27 11.53
CA ALA A 35 -6.23 25.90 10.28
C ALA A 35 -6.82 24.81 9.38
N TYR A 36 -8.09 24.97 8.98
CA TYR A 36 -8.71 24.06 8.02
C TYR A 36 -7.98 24.20 6.69
N ILE A 37 -7.16 23.22 6.37
CA ILE A 37 -6.56 23.11 5.03
C ILE A 37 -7.60 22.40 4.17
N ALA A 38 -8.10 23.10 3.16
CA ALA A 38 -9.04 22.50 2.22
C ALA A 38 -8.41 21.25 1.57
N PRO A 39 -9.15 20.14 1.47
CA PRO A 39 -8.62 18.94 0.84
C PRO A 39 -8.24 19.22 -0.62
N PRO A 40 -7.19 18.57 -1.15
CA PRO A 40 -6.75 18.80 -2.52
C PRO A 40 -7.84 18.40 -3.52
N SER A 41 -7.99 19.18 -4.58
CA SER A 41 -8.80 18.79 -5.72
C SER A 41 -8.13 17.63 -6.44
N THR A 42 -8.85 16.52 -6.67
CA THR A 42 -8.35 15.34 -7.37
C THR A 42 -9.26 14.97 -8.54
N ILE A 43 -8.65 14.59 -9.67
CA ILE A 43 -9.36 14.05 -10.84
C ILE A 43 -9.73 12.56 -10.65
N GLY A 44 -9.08 11.86 -9.72
CA GLY A 44 -9.36 10.46 -9.41
C GLY A 44 -10.82 10.26 -8.98
N GLU A 45 -11.47 9.22 -9.48
CA GLU A 45 -12.85 8.88 -9.12
C GLU A 45 -12.98 8.36 -7.69
N ALA A 46 -11.97 7.57 -7.24
CA ALA A 46 -11.81 7.10 -5.89
C ALA A 46 -10.37 7.38 -5.43
N VAL A 47 -10.20 7.97 -4.26
CA VAL A 47 -8.88 8.34 -3.71
C VAL A 47 -8.87 8.12 -2.21
N VAL A 48 -7.76 7.61 -1.69
CA VAL A 48 -7.49 7.51 -0.25
C VAL A 48 -6.04 7.91 0.01
N LEU A 49 -5.82 8.72 1.02
CA LEU A 49 -4.52 8.98 1.64
C LEU A 49 -4.59 8.49 3.08
N ILE A 50 -3.67 7.63 3.46
CA ILE A 50 -3.55 7.13 4.83
C ILE A 50 -2.15 7.39 5.38
N ASP A 51 -2.05 7.51 6.69
CA ASP A 51 -0.80 7.31 7.39
C ASP A 51 -0.45 5.82 7.36
N ALA A 52 0.74 5.47 6.89
CA ALA A 52 1.11 4.07 6.67
C ALA A 52 1.33 3.27 7.96
N ASP A 53 1.63 3.93 9.08
CA ASP A 53 1.88 3.29 10.37
C ASP A 53 0.59 3.15 11.17
N THR A 54 -0.14 4.25 11.36
CA THR A 54 -1.36 4.30 12.18
C THR A 54 -2.61 3.81 11.45
N LYS A 55 -2.61 3.80 10.10
CA LYS A 55 -3.76 3.53 9.22
C LYS A 55 -4.85 4.59 9.30
N GLU A 56 -4.56 5.75 9.89
CA GLU A 56 -5.46 6.89 9.93
C GLU A 56 -5.71 7.39 8.50
N ILE A 57 -6.98 7.68 8.19
CA ILE A 57 -7.35 8.26 6.90
C ILE A 57 -7.19 9.78 6.98
N LEU A 58 -6.21 10.30 6.24
CA LEU A 58 -5.91 11.72 6.16
C LEU A 58 -6.77 12.42 5.10
N PHE A 59 -7.14 11.71 4.03
CA PHE A 59 -8.04 12.19 2.99
C PHE A 59 -8.75 11.03 2.31
N ALA A 60 -10.02 11.21 1.97
CA ALA A 60 -10.77 10.19 1.22
C ALA A 60 -11.81 10.83 0.28
N LYS A 61 -11.93 10.27 -0.91
CA LYS A 61 -12.99 10.51 -1.89
C LYS A 61 -13.46 9.17 -2.41
N ASN A 62 -14.73 8.82 -2.22
CA ASN A 62 -15.31 7.53 -2.62
C ASN A 62 -14.45 6.31 -2.22
N PRO A 63 -13.95 6.22 -0.96
CA PRO A 63 -12.90 5.28 -0.58
C PRO A 63 -13.31 3.81 -0.78
N ASP A 64 -14.59 3.50 -0.66
CA ASP A 64 -15.15 2.15 -0.68
C ASP A 64 -15.86 1.82 -2.01
N LYS A 65 -15.74 2.70 -3.01
CA LYS A 65 -16.26 2.43 -4.35
C LYS A 65 -15.52 1.26 -4.99
N TRP A 66 -16.27 0.28 -5.48
CA TRP A 66 -15.72 -0.83 -6.25
C TRP A 66 -15.22 -0.36 -7.60
N MET A 67 -13.96 -0.67 -7.89
CA MET A 67 -13.25 -0.30 -9.11
C MET A 67 -12.45 -1.49 -9.62
N HIS A 68 -12.16 -1.51 -10.90
CA HIS A 68 -11.16 -2.42 -11.45
C HIS A 68 -9.78 -1.95 -11.02
N PRO A 69 -9.00 -2.78 -10.28
CA PRO A 69 -7.70 -2.37 -9.76
C PRO A 69 -6.62 -2.24 -10.84
N ALA A 70 -6.82 -2.83 -12.01
CA ALA A 70 -5.81 -2.90 -13.06
C ALA A 70 -4.45 -3.37 -12.51
N SER A 71 -3.34 -2.84 -13.00
CA SER A 71 -1.99 -3.25 -12.59
C SER A 71 -1.64 -2.98 -11.12
N THR A 72 -2.46 -2.24 -10.35
CA THR A 72 -2.27 -2.16 -8.90
C THR A 72 -2.46 -3.52 -8.21
N THR A 73 -3.13 -4.48 -8.87
CA THR A 73 -3.20 -5.89 -8.48
C THR A 73 -1.82 -6.51 -8.23
N LYS A 74 -0.78 -6.07 -8.97
CA LYS A 74 0.57 -6.62 -8.85
C LYS A 74 1.24 -6.34 -7.50
N MET A 75 0.75 -5.36 -6.74
CA MET A 75 1.15 -5.20 -5.33
C MET A 75 0.76 -6.41 -4.49
N VAL A 76 -0.46 -6.94 -4.70
CA VAL A 76 -0.93 -8.13 -4.01
C VAL A 76 -0.16 -9.36 -4.49
N THR A 77 0.13 -9.44 -5.79
CA THR A 77 0.95 -10.52 -6.38
C THR A 77 2.35 -10.56 -5.74
N LEU A 78 3.03 -9.42 -5.66
CA LEU A 78 4.32 -9.32 -4.99
C LEU A 78 4.23 -9.76 -3.52
N LEU A 79 3.26 -9.21 -2.78
CA LEU A 79 3.06 -9.56 -1.36
C LEU A 79 2.78 -11.04 -1.15
N THR A 80 1.96 -11.65 -2.01
CA THR A 80 1.63 -13.07 -1.94
C THR A 80 2.88 -13.93 -2.16
N ALA A 81 3.71 -13.58 -3.14
CA ALA A 81 4.97 -14.28 -3.37
C ALA A 81 5.92 -14.15 -2.17
N LEU A 82 6.06 -12.95 -1.59
CA LEU A 82 6.90 -12.72 -0.41
C LEU A 82 6.40 -13.50 0.83
N GLU A 83 5.09 -13.57 1.03
CA GLU A 83 4.49 -14.29 2.16
C GLU A 83 4.65 -15.82 2.05
N LEU A 84 4.57 -16.36 0.84
CA LEU A 84 4.56 -17.82 0.62
C LEU A 84 5.94 -18.40 0.38
N LYS A 85 6.79 -17.68 -0.34
CA LYS A 85 8.15 -18.16 -0.69
C LYS A 85 9.22 -17.63 0.27
N GLY A 86 9.00 -16.48 0.91
CA GLY A 86 9.95 -15.88 1.84
C GLY A 86 11.31 -15.64 1.18
N THR A 87 12.33 -16.40 1.58
CA THR A 87 13.69 -16.32 1.06
C THR A 87 13.97 -17.23 -0.15
N GLN A 88 13.01 -18.07 -0.57
CA GLN A 88 13.16 -19.01 -1.70
C GLN A 88 12.85 -18.35 -3.05
N LEU A 89 13.44 -17.18 -3.30
CA LEU A 89 13.23 -16.39 -4.52
C LEU A 89 14.41 -16.47 -5.49
N ASP A 90 15.51 -17.08 -5.09
CA ASP A 90 16.73 -17.31 -5.87
C ASP A 90 16.63 -18.53 -6.81
N GLU A 91 15.59 -19.35 -6.66
CA GLU A 91 15.30 -20.47 -7.57
C GLU A 91 14.97 -19.97 -8.98
N LEU A 92 15.40 -20.71 -10.01
CA LEU A 92 15.03 -20.42 -11.39
C LEU A 92 13.54 -20.63 -11.61
N ALA A 93 12.87 -19.62 -12.17
CA ALA A 93 11.46 -19.70 -12.48
C ALA A 93 11.21 -20.58 -13.71
N THR A 94 10.21 -21.43 -13.64
CA THR A 94 9.67 -22.15 -14.81
C THR A 94 8.72 -21.20 -15.55
N ILE A 95 8.95 -21.03 -16.87
CA ILE A 95 8.15 -20.14 -17.71
C ILE A 95 7.30 -21.00 -18.65
N SER A 96 5.98 -20.94 -18.47
CA SER A 96 5.01 -21.66 -19.28
C SER A 96 4.70 -20.95 -20.62
N SER A 97 4.20 -21.71 -21.58
CA SER A 97 3.65 -21.12 -22.82
C SER A 97 2.42 -20.23 -22.55
N TYR A 98 1.67 -20.54 -21.49
CA TYR A 98 0.55 -19.69 -21.09
C TYR A 98 1.03 -18.30 -20.61
N ALA A 99 2.04 -18.25 -19.76
CA ALA A 99 2.62 -16.98 -19.34
C ALA A 99 3.10 -16.13 -20.53
N THR A 100 3.79 -16.76 -21.50
CA THR A 100 4.29 -16.04 -22.69
C THR A 100 3.20 -15.62 -23.69
N SER A 101 1.98 -16.11 -23.56
CA SER A 101 0.84 -15.72 -24.38
C SER A 101 0.07 -14.50 -23.85
N MET A 102 0.48 -13.95 -22.69
CA MET A 102 -0.19 -12.79 -22.12
C MET A 102 -0.01 -11.56 -23.00
N GLU A 103 -1.12 -10.82 -23.13
CA GLU A 103 -1.20 -9.59 -23.92
C GLU A 103 -0.92 -8.35 -23.05
N GLU A 104 -0.82 -7.19 -23.69
CA GLU A 104 -0.56 -5.87 -23.14
C GLU A 104 0.85 -5.71 -22.57
N SER A 105 0.98 -5.11 -21.36
CA SER A 105 2.29 -4.86 -20.72
C SER A 105 3.00 -6.17 -20.37
N ASN A 106 4.17 -6.40 -20.95
CA ASN A 106 4.95 -7.62 -20.76
C ASN A 106 6.41 -7.32 -20.36
N LEU A 107 6.99 -8.21 -19.57
CA LEU A 107 8.44 -8.26 -19.33
C LEU A 107 9.17 -8.87 -20.54
N GLY A 108 8.47 -9.64 -21.37
CA GLY A 108 9.02 -10.31 -22.54
C GLY A 108 9.76 -11.61 -22.19
N VAL A 109 9.28 -12.34 -21.18
CA VAL A 109 9.81 -13.66 -20.83
C VAL A 109 9.50 -14.69 -21.94
N ARG A 110 10.38 -15.67 -22.11
CA ARG A 110 10.25 -16.72 -23.11
C ARG A 110 10.35 -18.10 -22.44
N VAL A 111 9.68 -19.09 -23.00
CA VAL A 111 9.87 -20.47 -22.55
C VAL A 111 11.35 -20.85 -22.68
N GLY A 112 11.92 -21.35 -21.59
CA GLY A 112 13.34 -21.71 -21.51
C GLY A 112 14.29 -20.59 -21.05
N ASP A 113 13.79 -19.37 -20.83
CA ASP A 113 14.62 -18.32 -20.18
C ASP A 113 15.04 -18.80 -18.79
N GLN A 114 16.30 -18.55 -18.45
CA GLN A 114 16.86 -18.79 -17.12
C GLN A 114 16.92 -17.48 -16.34
N ILE A 115 15.96 -17.28 -15.47
CA ILE A 115 15.83 -16.11 -14.61
C ILE A 115 15.28 -16.57 -13.25
N THR A 116 15.77 -15.98 -12.17
CA THR A 116 15.27 -16.29 -10.83
C THR A 116 13.86 -15.73 -10.61
N LEU A 117 13.11 -16.33 -9.68
CA LEU A 117 11.78 -15.82 -9.30
C LEU A 117 11.89 -14.39 -8.78
N GLU A 118 12.96 -14.05 -8.05
CA GLU A 118 13.22 -12.66 -7.65
C GLU A 118 13.37 -11.72 -8.84
N GLY A 119 14.13 -12.17 -9.86
CA GLY A 119 14.30 -11.39 -11.09
C GLY A 119 13.00 -11.16 -11.85
N VAL A 120 12.11 -12.16 -11.87
CA VAL A 120 10.76 -12.05 -12.44
C VAL A 120 9.90 -11.07 -11.64
N LEU A 121 9.91 -11.16 -10.30
CA LEU A 121 9.18 -10.24 -9.41
C LEU A 121 9.60 -8.79 -9.62
N GLU A 122 10.90 -8.53 -9.70
CA GLU A 122 11.44 -7.21 -9.98
C GLU A 122 10.98 -6.69 -11.35
N GLY A 123 11.16 -7.50 -12.39
CA GLY A 123 10.73 -7.18 -13.75
C GLY A 123 9.22 -6.93 -13.83
N MET A 124 8.41 -7.71 -13.12
CA MET A 124 6.96 -7.53 -12.99
C MET A 124 6.62 -6.14 -12.45
N MET A 125 7.29 -5.71 -11.39
CA MET A 125 6.99 -4.42 -10.75
C MET A 125 7.46 -3.24 -11.59
N VAL A 126 8.62 -3.33 -12.23
CA VAL A 126 9.19 -2.25 -13.04
C VAL A 126 8.47 -2.11 -14.39
N ALA A 127 8.30 -3.20 -15.13
CA ALA A 127 7.64 -3.19 -16.45
C ALA A 127 6.12 -3.29 -16.38
N SER A 128 5.56 -3.58 -15.20
CA SER A 128 4.14 -3.95 -15.05
C SER A 128 3.76 -5.20 -15.86
N GLY A 129 4.70 -6.18 -15.99
CA GLY A 129 4.55 -7.35 -16.87
C GLY A 129 3.41 -8.27 -16.47
N ASN A 130 2.46 -8.53 -17.38
CA ASN A 130 1.37 -9.49 -17.17
C ASN A 130 1.89 -10.92 -17.28
N ASP A 131 2.78 -11.20 -18.24
CA ASP A 131 3.50 -12.44 -18.39
C ASP A 131 4.28 -12.81 -17.12
N ALA A 132 5.04 -11.87 -16.58
CA ALA A 132 5.78 -12.04 -15.35
C ALA A 132 4.87 -12.33 -14.15
N ALA A 133 3.69 -11.70 -14.07
CA ALA A 133 2.72 -11.97 -13.01
C ALA A 133 2.18 -13.41 -13.06
N VAL A 134 1.95 -13.94 -14.26
CA VAL A 134 1.56 -15.35 -14.46
C VAL A 134 2.69 -16.29 -14.07
N VAL A 135 3.94 -16.01 -14.49
CA VAL A 135 5.11 -16.80 -14.06
C VAL A 135 5.20 -16.86 -12.54
N VAL A 136 5.03 -15.72 -11.85
CA VAL A 136 5.02 -15.69 -10.38
C VAL A 136 3.92 -16.60 -9.83
N ALA A 137 2.70 -16.49 -10.33
CA ALA A 137 1.57 -17.28 -9.83
C ALA A 137 1.79 -18.78 -9.98
N GLU A 138 2.28 -19.22 -11.13
CA GLU A 138 2.53 -20.65 -11.42
C GLU A 138 3.68 -21.21 -10.57
N ASN A 139 4.75 -20.44 -10.36
CA ASN A 139 5.89 -20.89 -9.56
C ASN A 139 5.65 -20.83 -8.04
N VAL A 140 4.75 -19.96 -7.57
CA VAL A 140 4.45 -19.83 -6.14
C VAL A 140 3.38 -20.80 -5.67
N SER A 141 2.29 -20.95 -6.45
CA SER A 141 1.10 -21.73 -6.03
C SER A 141 0.70 -22.82 -7.03
N GLY A 142 1.51 -23.06 -8.07
CA GLY A 142 1.32 -24.12 -9.07
C GLY A 142 0.30 -23.77 -10.14
N SER A 143 -0.59 -22.78 -9.95
CA SER A 143 -1.53 -22.29 -10.95
C SER A 143 -2.03 -20.90 -10.62
N VAL A 144 -2.56 -20.18 -11.64
CA VAL A 144 -3.19 -18.86 -11.47
C VAL A 144 -4.39 -18.93 -10.52
N GLU A 145 -5.20 -19.97 -10.60
CA GLU A 145 -6.41 -20.15 -9.77
C GLU A 145 -6.06 -20.37 -8.31
N ASN A 146 -5.05 -21.16 -8.01
CA ASN A 146 -4.57 -21.37 -6.63
C ASN A 146 -3.92 -20.10 -6.08
N PHE A 147 -3.12 -19.45 -6.92
CA PHE A 147 -2.50 -18.18 -6.53
C PHE A 147 -3.53 -17.08 -6.24
N ALA A 148 -4.63 -17.00 -7.00
CA ALA A 148 -5.73 -16.08 -6.74
C ALA A 148 -6.36 -16.31 -5.35
N LYS A 149 -6.51 -17.57 -4.91
CA LYS A 149 -6.96 -17.88 -3.53
C LYS A 149 -5.97 -17.35 -2.48
N ASP A 150 -4.68 -17.55 -2.73
CA ASP A 150 -3.62 -17.05 -1.85
C ASP A 150 -3.58 -15.51 -1.82
N MET A 151 -3.75 -14.85 -2.97
CA MET A 151 -3.87 -13.40 -3.07
C MET A 151 -5.00 -12.86 -2.19
N ASN A 152 -6.17 -13.46 -2.26
CA ASN A 152 -7.32 -13.02 -1.44
C ASN A 152 -7.06 -13.23 0.05
N ARG A 153 -6.38 -14.31 0.44
CA ARG A 153 -5.97 -14.56 1.82
C ARG A 153 -4.97 -13.51 2.33
N VAL A 154 -3.98 -13.15 1.51
CA VAL A 154 -2.98 -12.12 1.84
C VAL A 154 -3.62 -10.74 1.88
N ALA A 155 -4.51 -10.41 0.94
CA ALA A 155 -5.26 -9.17 0.95
C ALA A 155 -6.12 -9.02 2.22
N ALA A 156 -6.83 -10.08 2.62
CA ALA A 156 -7.61 -10.09 3.86
C ALA A 156 -6.71 -9.89 5.10
N LYS A 157 -5.54 -10.53 5.14
CA LYS A 157 -4.52 -10.34 6.19
C LYS A 157 -4.00 -8.90 6.25
N ALA A 158 -3.88 -8.24 5.10
CA ALA A 158 -3.51 -6.83 5.00
C ALA A 158 -4.63 -5.87 5.44
N GLY A 159 -5.85 -6.36 5.65
CA GLY A 159 -7.01 -5.58 6.08
C GLY A 159 -7.97 -5.18 4.95
N ALA A 160 -7.80 -5.69 3.74
CA ALA A 160 -8.75 -5.51 2.65
C ALA A 160 -10.04 -6.28 2.92
N LYS A 161 -11.20 -5.63 2.79
CA LYS A 161 -12.52 -6.20 3.14
C LYS A 161 -13.47 -6.23 1.96
N ASN A 162 -13.22 -5.44 0.93
CA ASN A 162 -14.09 -5.22 -0.22
C ASN A 162 -13.34 -5.45 -1.53
N SER A 163 -12.47 -6.47 -1.56
CA SER A 163 -11.65 -6.80 -2.72
C SER A 163 -11.76 -8.28 -3.06
N VAL A 164 -11.77 -8.57 -4.34
CA VAL A 164 -11.67 -9.92 -4.89
C VAL A 164 -10.67 -9.91 -6.03
N PHE A 165 -9.60 -10.66 -5.86
CA PHE A 165 -8.54 -10.85 -6.86
C PHE A 165 -8.74 -12.22 -7.53
N LEU A 166 -8.90 -12.23 -8.85
CA LEU A 166 -9.14 -13.45 -9.65
C LEU A 166 -7.95 -13.82 -10.55
N ASN A 167 -7.03 -12.88 -10.74
CA ASN A 167 -5.81 -13.09 -11.52
C ASN A 167 -4.64 -12.25 -10.94
N PRO A 168 -3.37 -12.59 -11.27
CA PRO A 168 -2.20 -11.93 -10.68
C PRO A 168 -1.81 -10.61 -11.35
N HIS A 169 -2.37 -10.29 -12.52
CA HIS A 169 -1.92 -9.18 -13.36
C HIS A 169 -2.86 -7.97 -13.37
N GLY A 170 -4.16 -8.17 -13.08
CA GLY A 170 -5.16 -7.11 -13.01
C GLY A 170 -5.90 -6.83 -14.32
N LEU A 171 -5.76 -7.67 -15.35
CA LEU A 171 -6.62 -7.60 -16.53
C LEU A 171 -8.09 -7.79 -16.12
N THR A 172 -8.97 -7.11 -16.82
CA THR A 172 -10.39 -7.09 -16.49
C THR A 172 -11.00 -8.49 -16.56
N GLN A 173 -11.60 -8.90 -15.45
CA GLN A 173 -12.34 -10.15 -15.34
C GLN A 173 -13.58 -9.90 -14.48
N MET A 174 -14.72 -10.44 -14.87
CA MET A 174 -15.97 -10.25 -14.12
C MET A 174 -15.80 -10.73 -12.68
N GLY A 175 -16.07 -9.83 -11.72
CA GLY A 175 -15.87 -10.10 -10.29
C GLY A 175 -14.49 -9.69 -9.75
N HIS A 176 -13.50 -9.38 -10.59
CA HIS A 176 -12.21 -8.85 -10.16
C HIS A 176 -12.34 -7.38 -9.80
N HIS A 177 -12.27 -7.04 -8.53
CA HIS A 177 -12.45 -5.66 -8.05
C HIS A 177 -11.68 -5.38 -6.76
N SER A 178 -11.49 -4.10 -6.49
CA SER A 178 -10.96 -3.59 -5.22
C SER A 178 -11.54 -2.21 -4.93
N THR A 179 -11.13 -1.61 -3.81
CA THR A 179 -11.45 -0.24 -3.42
C THR A 179 -10.18 0.55 -3.16
N ALA A 180 -10.25 1.89 -3.22
CA ALA A 180 -9.10 2.72 -2.90
C ALA A 180 -8.62 2.51 -1.46
N ARG A 181 -9.55 2.30 -0.52
CA ARG A 181 -9.24 1.95 0.87
C ARG A 181 -8.45 0.65 0.96
N ASP A 182 -8.94 -0.41 0.34
CA ASP A 182 -8.31 -1.73 0.43
C ASP A 182 -6.92 -1.72 -0.20
N LEU A 183 -6.76 -1.07 -1.36
CA LEU A 183 -5.44 -0.93 -1.99
C LEU A 183 -4.45 -0.13 -1.11
N ALA A 184 -4.91 0.91 -0.42
CA ALA A 184 -4.08 1.66 0.52
C ALA A 184 -3.67 0.80 1.72
N MET A 185 -4.58 -0.03 2.27
CA MET A 185 -4.28 -0.97 3.35
C MET A 185 -3.28 -2.03 2.92
N ILE A 186 -3.43 -2.57 1.71
CA ILE A 186 -2.50 -3.54 1.11
C ILE A 186 -1.11 -2.91 0.92
N ALA A 187 -1.04 -1.71 0.36
CA ALA A 187 0.22 -0.99 0.18
C ALA A 187 0.92 -0.75 1.53
N ALA A 188 0.19 -0.25 2.54
CA ALA A 188 0.73 -0.02 3.87
C ALA A 188 1.16 -1.32 4.58
N TYR A 189 0.50 -2.44 4.30
CA TYR A 189 0.96 -3.75 4.77
C TYR A 189 2.27 -4.16 4.08
N GLY A 190 2.36 -3.94 2.77
CA GLY A 190 3.56 -4.21 1.96
C GLY A 190 4.78 -3.41 2.42
N MET A 191 4.58 -2.17 2.82
CA MET A 191 5.67 -1.30 3.31
C MET A 191 6.38 -1.83 4.56
N LYS A 192 5.86 -2.86 5.24
CA LYS A 192 6.56 -3.57 6.31
C LYS A 192 7.69 -4.47 5.81
N TYR A 193 7.63 -4.90 4.55
CA TYR A 193 8.64 -5.76 3.93
C TYR A 193 9.69 -4.92 3.22
N GLN A 194 10.98 -5.08 3.59
CA GLN A 194 12.06 -4.34 2.92
C GLN A 194 12.06 -4.61 1.42
N MET A 195 11.95 -5.88 1.02
CA MET A 195 11.94 -6.28 -0.39
C MET A 195 10.78 -5.64 -1.18
N PHE A 196 9.62 -5.46 -0.56
CA PHE A 196 8.51 -4.73 -1.20
C PHE A 196 8.89 -3.27 -1.44
N ARG A 197 9.45 -2.58 -0.42
CA ARG A 197 9.89 -1.18 -0.54
C ARG A 197 10.94 -1.01 -1.65
N ASP A 198 11.92 -1.91 -1.68
CA ASP A 198 13.00 -1.85 -2.66
C ASP A 198 12.46 -2.00 -4.09
N LYS A 199 11.57 -2.99 -4.31
CA LYS A 199 11.03 -3.28 -5.65
C LYS A 199 10.06 -2.20 -6.18
N VAL A 200 9.30 -1.55 -5.32
CA VAL A 200 8.40 -0.46 -5.77
C VAL A 200 9.12 0.86 -6.01
N ALA A 201 10.33 1.04 -5.49
CA ALA A 201 11.12 2.26 -5.62
C ALA A 201 12.03 2.30 -6.87
N ASN A 202 12.19 1.17 -7.57
CA ASN A 202 13.15 1.06 -8.68
C ASN A 202 12.71 1.83 -9.93
N ASP A 203 13.61 2.71 -10.45
CA ASP A 203 13.44 3.42 -11.73
C ASP A 203 13.84 2.54 -12.91
N TYR A 204 14.97 1.83 -12.80
CA TYR A 204 15.52 0.96 -13.84
C TYR A 204 15.82 -0.41 -13.29
N TYR A 205 15.63 -1.42 -14.13
CA TYR A 205 16.03 -2.76 -13.80
C TYR A 205 16.71 -3.44 -15.00
N LYS A 206 17.88 -4.02 -14.76
CA LYS A 206 18.57 -4.86 -15.72
C LYS A 206 18.17 -6.30 -15.45
N VAL A 207 17.27 -6.83 -16.27
CA VAL A 207 16.72 -8.17 -16.12
C VAL A 207 17.85 -9.21 -16.25
N PRO A 208 18.12 -10.02 -15.22
CA PRO A 208 19.33 -10.84 -15.15
C PRO A 208 19.13 -12.22 -15.79
N TYR A 209 18.76 -12.26 -17.07
CA TYR A 209 18.71 -13.53 -17.79
C TYR A 209 20.09 -14.18 -17.81
N GLN A 210 20.17 -15.47 -17.47
CA GLN A 210 21.43 -16.22 -17.42
C GLN A 210 21.81 -16.81 -18.80
N ASN A 211 20.84 -17.06 -19.66
CA ASN A 211 21.01 -17.72 -20.96
C ASN A 211 20.73 -16.82 -22.18
N ARG A 212 20.47 -15.53 -21.97
CA ARG A 212 20.38 -14.53 -23.03
C ARG A 212 20.86 -13.17 -22.56
N THR A 213 21.05 -12.24 -23.50
CA THR A 213 21.48 -10.88 -23.20
C THR A 213 20.53 -10.21 -22.22
N PRO A 214 21.03 -9.67 -21.10
CA PRO A 214 20.21 -8.91 -20.16
C PRO A 214 19.58 -7.67 -20.82
N GLU A 215 18.34 -7.41 -20.55
CA GLU A 215 17.60 -6.26 -21.05
C GLU A 215 17.42 -5.24 -19.92
N THR A 216 17.56 -3.94 -20.25
CA THR A 216 17.28 -2.87 -19.29
C THR A 216 15.89 -2.33 -19.55
N ILE A 217 15.05 -2.41 -18.52
CA ILE A 217 13.68 -1.89 -18.50
C ILE A 217 13.60 -0.67 -17.60
N ARG A 218 12.57 0.13 -17.78
CA ARG A 218 12.32 1.33 -16.98
C ARG A 218 10.92 1.30 -16.39
N THR A 219 10.79 1.82 -15.17
CA THR A 219 9.49 1.88 -14.48
C THR A 219 8.43 2.66 -15.28
N THR A 220 7.21 2.17 -15.21
CA THR A 220 6.03 2.88 -15.73
C THR A 220 5.53 3.97 -14.79
N ASN A 221 6.04 4.04 -13.56
CA ASN A 221 5.67 5.05 -12.57
C ASN A 221 6.29 6.41 -12.90
N HIS A 222 5.46 7.35 -13.37
CA HIS A 222 5.90 8.70 -13.74
C HIS A 222 6.48 9.50 -12.58
N PHE A 223 6.04 9.27 -11.33
CA PHE A 223 6.57 9.97 -10.16
C PHE A 223 8.03 9.59 -9.90
N ILE A 224 8.36 8.30 -9.98
CA ILE A 224 9.74 7.80 -9.86
C ILE A 224 10.57 8.26 -11.07
N ARG A 225 10.06 8.06 -12.29
CA ARG A 225 10.76 8.47 -13.54
C ARG A 225 11.14 9.94 -13.56
N ASN A 226 10.28 10.81 -13.02
CA ASN A 226 10.47 12.26 -13.00
C ASN A 226 11.13 12.74 -11.71
N LYS A 227 11.54 11.84 -10.83
CA LYS A 227 12.22 12.13 -9.54
C LYS A 227 11.46 13.15 -8.69
N TYR A 228 10.14 13.00 -8.61
CA TYR A 228 9.36 13.85 -7.71
C TYR A 228 9.83 13.69 -6.27
N PRO A 229 9.98 14.79 -5.50
CA PRO A 229 10.38 14.70 -4.10
C PRO A 229 9.42 13.81 -3.31
N GLY A 230 9.98 12.83 -2.57
CA GLY A 230 9.19 11.88 -1.77
C GLY A 230 8.56 10.71 -2.55
N ALA A 231 8.83 10.57 -3.85
CA ALA A 231 8.42 9.41 -4.64
C ALA A 231 9.46 8.28 -4.58
N ASN A 232 9.71 7.77 -3.37
CA ASN A 232 10.67 6.68 -3.13
C ASN A 232 9.93 5.40 -2.76
#